data_201b3becb6db68be77ce206525f80a07
#
_entry.id   201b3becb6db68be77ce206525f80a07
#
_cell.length_a   1.000
_cell.length_b   1.000
_cell.length_c   1.000
_cell.angle_alpha   90.00
_cell.angle_beta   90.00
_cell.angle_gamma   90.00
#
_symmetry.space_group_name_H-M   'P 1'
#
loop_
_entity.id
_entity.type
_entity.pdbx_description
1 polymer ?
#
loop_
_entity_poly.entity_id
_entity_poly.type
_entity_poly.pdbx_seq_one_letter_code
_entity_poly.pdbx_strand_id
1 'polypeptide(L)'
;VLPFDDTSYNQFATLRRTLMNEYNGLPGGSSRTQARLLALNPSNAAAFGGRQFALPEALTPIQQLFASGQAAIVGNVGPLIAPINRAQWRSGGAPSPDRLFSHNDQQSTWMAAAPEGARFGWGGRLADMAIASRANTNASFTAVSVSGNTVYLNGQEATGFSLGLNGPTQIRAIDRPGLYNSQALPGQISDLVQDVPNARVNLFERDVATIHRRSITLNRDLEAALSAQAPFTTVFPTSGLAQQMQAVARMIAARSTLGVSRQIYFVSTGGYDTHSSQAPTLTGLHTTLAGAMRAFYDATVELGVQNDVTAFTASDFGRTLAVNGDGTD
;
A
#
# COMPACT_ATOMS: atom_id res chain seq x y z
N VAL A 1 6.33 -14.07 8.86
CA VAL A 1 6.75 -14.53 10.19
C VAL A 1 6.87 -16.04 10.15
N LEU A 2 7.92 -16.59 10.74
CA LEU A 2 8.22 -18.02 10.80
C LEU A 2 8.31 -18.48 12.26
N PRO A 3 7.98 -19.73 12.58
CA PRO A 3 8.24 -20.28 13.91
C PRO A 3 9.74 -20.34 14.16
N PHE A 4 10.15 -20.11 15.41
CA PHE A 4 11.57 -20.04 15.76
C PHE A 4 11.95 -20.90 16.95
N ASP A 5 11.01 -21.25 17.85
CA ASP A 5 11.27 -22.28 18.86
C ASP A 5 11.50 -23.65 18.19
N ASP A 6 12.35 -24.49 18.79
CA ASP A 6 12.79 -25.75 18.18
C ASP A 6 11.63 -26.66 17.78
N THR A 7 10.62 -26.78 18.62
CA THR A 7 9.49 -27.67 18.37
C THR A 7 8.69 -27.22 17.15
N SER A 8 8.27 -25.95 17.14
CA SER A 8 7.44 -25.41 16.05
C SER A 8 8.25 -25.27 14.75
N TYR A 9 9.53 -24.89 14.84
CA TYR A 9 10.40 -24.80 13.67
C TYR A 9 10.60 -26.17 13.01
N ASN A 10 10.90 -27.21 13.78
CA ASN A 10 11.12 -28.56 13.24
C ASN A 10 9.85 -29.14 12.59
N GLN A 11 8.68 -28.88 13.17
CA GLN A 11 7.39 -29.22 12.56
C GLN A 11 7.19 -28.51 11.23
N PHE A 12 7.40 -27.20 11.18
CA PHE A 12 7.31 -26.39 9.97
C PHE A 12 8.29 -26.83 8.90
N ALA A 13 9.56 -27.07 9.25
CA ALA A 13 10.59 -27.52 8.33
C ALA A 13 10.29 -28.93 7.76
N THR A 14 9.71 -29.81 8.57
CA THR A 14 9.28 -31.14 8.13
C THR A 14 8.13 -31.05 7.14
N LEU A 15 7.11 -30.26 7.43
CA LEU A 15 5.95 -30.09 6.56
C LEU A 15 6.31 -29.44 5.22
N ARG A 16 7.32 -28.58 5.20
CA ARG A 16 7.76 -27.83 4.01
C ARG A 16 9.14 -28.26 3.50
N ARG A 17 9.53 -29.49 3.73
CA ARG A 17 10.92 -29.98 3.48
C ARG A 17 11.43 -29.65 2.08
N THR A 18 10.65 -29.91 1.04
CA THR A 18 11.05 -29.64 -0.35
C THR A 18 11.33 -28.16 -0.57
N LEU A 19 10.40 -27.32 -0.20
CA LEU A 19 10.51 -25.86 -0.32
C LEU A 19 11.62 -25.29 0.57
N MET A 20 11.81 -25.84 1.78
CA MET A 20 12.93 -25.45 2.66
C MET A 20 14.29 -25.77 2.02
N ASN A 21 14.42 -26.89 1.33
CA ASN A 21 15.66 -27.25 0.62
C ASN A 21 15.93 -26.24 -0.52
N GLU A 22 14.92 -25.83 -1.25
CA GLU A 22 15.06 -24.81 -2.29
C GLU A 22 15.53 -23.47 -1.71
N TYR A 23 14.87 -22.98 -0.66
CA TYR A 23 15.29 -21.76 0.03
C TYR A 23 16.75 -21.85 0.51
N ASN A 24 17.14 -22.97 1.08
CA ASN A 24 18.48 -23.16 1.63
C ASN A 24 19.57 -23.34 0.57
N GLY A 25 19.18 -23.75 -0.65
CA GLY A 25 20.06 -23.86 -1.82
C GLY A 25 20.31 -22.55 -2.57
N LEU A 26 19.53 -21.51 -2.29
CA LEU A 26 19.63 -20.22 -2.97
C LEU A 26 20.52 -19.22 -2.21
N PRO A 27 21.25 -18.34 -2.92
CA PRO A 27 22.05 -17.29 -2.31
C PRO A 27 21.18 -16.11 -1.81
N GLY A 28 21.84 -15.09 -1.26
CA GLY A 28 21.23 -13.77 -1.09
C GLY A 28 20.18 -13.64 0.00
N GLY A 29 20.35 -14.34 1.14
CA GLY A 29 19.40 -14.20 2.26
C GLY A 29 18.12 -15.02 2.11
N SER A 30 18.11 -15.97 1.18
CA SER A 30 16.99 -16.88 0.93
C SER A 30 16.83 -17.95 1.99
N SER A 31 17.93 -18.38 2.64
CA SER A 31 17.95 -19.48 3.59
C SER A 31 16.90 -19.33 4.69
N ARG A 32 16.26 -20.43 5.00
CA ARG A 32 15.26 -20.57 6.07
C ARG A 32 15.74 -21.51 7.18
N THR A 33 17.04 -21.85 7.22
CA THR A 33 17.61 -22.57 8.37
C THR A 33 17.43 -21.74 9.63
N GLN A 34 17.13 -22.38 10.75
CA GLN A 34 16.88 -21.68 12.02
C GLN A 34 18.01 -20.71 12.38
N ALA A 35 19.26 -21.11 12.17
CA ALA A 35 20.44 -20.28 12.43
C ALA A 35 20.54 -19.00 11.57
N ARG A 36 19.82 -18.93 10.43
CA ARG A 36 19.78 -17.76 9.54
C ARG A 36 18.54 -16.91 9.72
N LEU A 37 17.60 -17.35 10.55
CA LEU A 37 16.41 -16.57 10.83
C LEU A 37 16.70 -15.47 11.84
N LEU A 38 16.04 -14.36 11.69
CA LEU A 38 16.17 -13.17 12.53
C LEU A 38 15.12 -13.22 13.63
N ALA A 39 15.53 -13.52 14.85
CA ALA A 39 14.64 -13.62 16.00
C ALA A 39 13.85 -12.31 16.23
N LEU A 40 12.58 -12.48 16.54
CA LEU A 40 11.73 -11.43 17.06
C LEU A 40 11.58 -11.60 18.57
N ASN A 41 11.94 -10.58 19.32
CA ASN A 41 11.84 -10.57 20.78
C ASN A 41 10.77 -9.54 21.20
N PRO A 42 9.47 -9.88 21.08
CA PRO A 42 8.40 -8.96 21.42
C PRO A 42 8.35 -8.72 22.93
N SER A 43 8.00 -7.51 23.35
CA SER A 43 7.86 -7.15 24.76
C SER A 43 6.79 -7.96 25.50
N ASN A 44 5.81 -8.50 24.76
CA ASN A 44 4.73 -9.36 25.28
C ASN A 44 4.97 -10.87 25.03
N ALA A 45 6.22 -11.31 24.95
CA ALA A 45 6.59 -12.71 24.67
C ALA A 45 5.89 -13.74 25.58
N ALA A 46 5.63 -13.39 26.83
CA ALA A 46 4.92 -14.23 27.79
C ALA A 46 3.50 -14.63 27.31
N ALA A 47 2.85 -13.80 26.49
CA ALA A 47 1.51 -14.08 25.97
C ALA A 47 1.49 -15.22 24.93
N PHE A 48 2.64 -15.64 24.44
CA PHE A 48 2.74 -16.65 23.37
C PHE A 48 3.01 -18.07 23.88
N GLY A 49 3.01 -18.30 25.21
CA GLY A 49 3.13 -19.64 25.78
C GLY A 49 4.43 -20.37 25.41
N GLY A 50 5.54 -19.64 25.35
CA GLY A 50 6.87 -20.20 24.99
C GLY A 50 7.14 -20.28 23.48
N ARG A 51 6.19 -19.93 22.61
CA ARG A 51 6.42 -19.84 21.18
C ARG A 51 7.31 -18.67 20.85
N GLN A 52 8.23 -18.89 19.93
CA GLN A 52 9.13 -17.86 19.41
C GLN A 52 8.93 -17.69 17.91
N PHE A 53 9.20 -16.49 17.44
CA PHE A 53 8.99 -16.11 16.06
C PHE A 53 10.24 -15.44 15.48
N ALA A 54 10.39 -15.57 14.16
CA ALA A 54 11.48 -14.94 13.45
C ALA A 54 11.04 -14.44 12.07
N LEU A 55 11.86 -13.58 11.50
CA LEU A 55 11.75 -13.14 10.10
C LEU A 55 12.87 -13.79 9.27
N PRO A 56 12.65 -14.00 7.97
CA PRO A 56 13.73 -14.36 7.06
C PRO A 56 14.70 -13.20 6.88
N GLU A 57 15.96 -13.52 6.57
CA GLU A 57 17.06 -12.56 6.42
C GLU A 57 16.76 -11.44 5.39
N ALA A 58 16.00 -11.74 4.33
CA ALA A 58 15.54 -10.75 3.36
C ALA A 58 14.69 -9.61 3.99
N LEU A 59 14.15 -9.81 5.19
CA LEU A 59 13.40 -8.82 5.95
C LEU A 59 14.22 -8.14 7.06
N THR A 60 15.57 -8.17 6.98
CA THR A 60 16.46 -7.52 7.97
C THR A 60 16.05 -6.07 8.29
N PRO A 61 15.76 -5.20 7.32
CA PRO A 61 15.34 -3.83 7.63
C PRO A 61 14.07 -3.74 8.48
N ILE A 62 13.12 -4.65 8.27
CA ILE A 62 11.88 -4.71 9.07
C ILE A 62 12.17 -5.23 10.49
N GLN A 63 13.02 -6.25 10.61
CA GLN A 63 13.44 -6.75 11.92
C GLN A 63 14.14 -5.68 12.74
N GLN A 64 14.98 -4.86 12.13
CA GLN A 64 15.63 -3.72 12.79
C GLN A 64 14.63 -2.68 13.27
N LEU A 65 13.62 -2.33 12.44
CA LEU A 65 12.53 -1.43 12.87
C LEU A 65 11.72 -2.03 14.02
N PHE A 66 11.47 -3.33 14.00
CA PHE A 66 10.81 -4.03 15.10
C PHE A 66 11.66 -3.99 16.39
N ALA A 67 12.95 -4.29 16.30
CA ALA A 67 13.86 -4.29 17.44
C ALA A 67 14.03 -2.90 18.07
N SER A 68 13.92 -1.84 17.27
CA SER A 68 13.95 -0.44 17.75
C SER A 68 12.59 0.10 18.21
N GLY A 69 11.53 -0.72 18.22
CA GLY A 69 10.21 -0.32 18.64
C GLY A 69 9.44 0.54 17.62
N GLN A 70 9.93 0.60 16.37
CA GLN A 70 9.32 1.40 15.29
C GLN A 70 8.39 0.57 14.39
N ALA A 71 8.34 -0.73 14.58
CA ALA A 71 7.43 -1.61 13.86
C ALA A 71 6.77 -2.61 14.83
N ALA A 72 5.54 -2.98 14.52
CA ALA A 72 4.82 -4.07 15.17
C ALA A 72 4.36 -5.10 14.14
N ILE A 73 4.21 -6.34 14.56
CA ILE A 73 3.68 -7.42 13.73
C ILE A 73 2.38 -7.89 14.34
N VAL A 74 1.30 -7.78 13.56
CA VAL A 74 -0.02 -8.30 13.92
C VAL A 74 -0.25 -9.54 13.06
N GLY A 75 -0.18 -10.71 13.69
CA GLY A 75 -0.36 -12.00 13.02
C GLY A 75 -1.78 -12.54 13.18
N ASN A 76 -2.10 -13.53 12.35
CA ASN A 76 -3.36 -14.27 12.42
C ASN A 76 -4.60 -13.37 12.27
N VAL A 77 -4.52 -12.39 11.38
CA VAL A 77 -5.64 -11.50 11.01
C VAL A 77 -6.28 -12.01 9.74
N GLY A 78 -7.58 -12.14 9.75
CA GLY A 78 -8.36 -12.55 8.57
C GLY A 78 -9.85 -12.34 8.81
N PRO A 79 -10.66 -12.34 7.74
CA PRO A 79 -12.10 -12.18 7.86
C PRO A 79 -12.72 -13.45 8.44
N LEU A 80 -13.41 -13.34 9.56
CA LEU A 80 -14.23 -14.39 10.16
C LEU A 80 -15.57 -13.78 10.61
N ILE A 81 -16.66 -14.54 10.48
CA ILE A 81 -17.96 -14.19 11.08
C ILE A 81 -17.97 -14.64 12.54
N ALA A 82 -17.40 -15.82 12.81
CA ALA A 82 -17.22 -16.37 14.14
C ALA A 82 -15.97 -17.26 14.15
N PRO A 83 -15.35 -17.50 15.33
CA PRO A 83 -14.28 -18.48 15.43
C PRO A 83 -14.73 -19.85 14.92
N ILE A 84 -13.92 -20.47 14.06
CA ILE A 84 -14.25 -21.74 13.41
C ILE A 84 -13.06 -22.69 13.51
N ASN A 85 -13.32 -23.96 13.81
CA ASN A 85 -12.33 -25.02 13.76
C ASN A 85 -12.46 -25.86 12.47
N ARG A 86 -11.46 -26.72 12.22
CA ARG A 86 -11.41 -27.56 11.01
C ARG A 86 -12.63 -28.47 10.83
N ALA A 87 -13.18 -29.03 11.91
CA ALA A 87 -14.34 -29.91 11.83
C ALA A 87 -15.59 -29.13 11.43
N GLN A 88 -15.81 -27.98 12.03
CA GLN A 88 -16.91 -27.07 11.70
C GLN A 88 -16.82 -26.58 10.24
N TRP A 89 -15.61 -26.22 9.79
CA TRP A 89 -15.38 -25.84 8.39
C TRP A 89 -15.74 -26.99 7.42
N ARG A 90 -15.25 -28.21 7.71
CA ARG A 90 -15.50 -29.38 6.84
C ARG A 90 -16.96 -29.83 6.79
N SER A 91 -17.69 -29.64 7.87
CA SER A 91 -19.11 -29.98 7.92
C SER A 91 -20.02 -28.98 7.21
N GLY A 92 -19.49 -27.80 6.81
CA GLY A 92 -20.28 -26.73 6.23
C GLY A 92 -21.29 -26.10 7.20
N GLY A 93 -21.21 -26.43 8.49
CA GLY A 93 -22.20 -26.01 9.51
C GLY A 93 -21.90 -24.66 10.16
N ALA A 94 -20.73 -24.08 9.92
CA ALA A 94 -20.35 -22.79 10.49
C ALA A 94 -20.45 -21.66 9.47
N PRO A 95 -20.96 -20.48 9.87
CA PRO A 95 -20.99 -19.33 8.98
C PRO A 95 -19.57 -18.90 8.60
N SER A 96 -19.33 -18.71 7.32
CA SER A 96 -18.06 -18.23 6.79
C SER A 96 -18.31 -16.97 5.97
N PRO A 97 -17.30 -16.08 5.86
CA PRO A 97 -17.38 -14.97 4.92
C PRO A 97 -17.61 -15.46 3.49
N ASP A 98 -18.32 -14.67 2.71
CA ASP A 98 -18.56 -14.97 1.31
C ASP A 98 -17.24 -15.00 0.52
N ARG A 99 -17.14 -15.95 -0.42
CA ARG A 99 -16.06 -16.01 -1.42
C ARG A 99 -14.64 -15.94 -0.83
N LEU A 100 -14.38 -16.69 0.24
CA LEU A 100 -13.08 -16.71 0.95
C LEU A 100 -11.86 -16.98 0.06
N PHE A 101 -12.05 -17.65 -1.09
CA PHE A 101 -10.96 -18.02 -2.00
C PHE A 101 -10.88 -17.16 -3.25
N SER A 102 -11.55 -16.00 -3.26
CA SER A 102 -11.48 -15.01 -4.32
C SER A 102 -10.59 -13.84 -3.88
N HIS A 103 -9.49 -13.59 -4.58
CA HIS A 103 -8.60 -12.45 -4.29
C HIS A 103 -9.34 -11.12 -4.29
N ASN A 104 -10.20 -10.87 -5.29
CA ASN A 104 -10.93 -9.61 -5.40
C ASN A 104 -11.86 -9.38 -4.19
N ASP A 105 -12.56 -10.44 -3.76
CA ASP A 105 -13.46 -10.34 -2.61
C ASP A 105 -12.69 -10.17 -1.31
N GLN A 106 -11.54 -10.83 -1.14
CA GLN A 106 -10.70 -10.68 0.04
C GLN A 106 -10.04 -9.29 0.09
N GLN A 107 -9.59 -8.76 -1.04
CA GLN A 107 -9.09 -7.39 -1.12
C GLN A 107 -10.19 -6.39 -0.76
N SER A 108 -11.38 -6.54 -1.33
CA SER A 108 -12.54 -5.70 -0.99
C SER A 108 -12.92 -5.83 0.48
N THR A 109 -12.88 -7.04 1.03
CA THR A 109 -13.25 -7.30 2.44
C THR A 109 -12.33 -6.54 3.40
N TRP A 110 -11.03 -6.57 3.23
CA TRP A 110 -10.14 -5.81 4.13
C TRP A 110 -10.18 -4.30 3.85
N MET A 111 -10.47 -3.86 2.63
CA MET A 111 -10.59 -2.44 2.27
C MET A 111 -11.90 -1.80 2.73
N ALA A 112 -13.00 -2.58 2.75
CA ALA A 112 -14.36 -2.05 2.87
C ALA A 112 -15.25 -2.78 3.88
N ALA A 113 -14.75 -3.87 4.50
CA ALA A 113 -15.53 -4.81 5.32
C ALA A 113 -16.72 -5.44 4.56
N ALA A 114 -16.61 -5.60 3.25
CA ALA A 114 -17.61 -6.17 2.37
C ALA A 114 -16.96 -6.81 1.14
N PRO A 115 -17.57 -7.84 0.52
CA PRO A 115 -17.08 -8.46 -0.71
C PRO A 115 -17.05 -7.48 -1.88
N GLU A 116 -16.60 -7.95 -3.05
CA GLU A 116 -16.55 -7.15 -4.27
C GLU A 116 -17.89 -6.47 -4.58
N GLY A 117 -17.85 -5.20 -5.01
CA GLY A 117 -18.99 -4.34 -5.22
C GLY A 117 -19.23 -3.31 -4.11
N ALA A 118 -18.41 -3.32 -3.06
CA ALA A 118 -18.45 -2.27 -2.03
C ALA A 118 -18.18 -0.89 -2.66
N ARG A 119 -18.95 0.12 -2.21
CA ARG A 119 -18.86 1.49 -2.74
C ARG A 119 -17.89 2.35 -1.96
N PHE A 120 -17.72 2.09 -0.66
CA PHE A 120 -16.95 2.91 0.28
C PHE A 120 -15.98 2.05 1.06
N GLY A 121 -14.73 2.53 1.18
CA GLY A 121 -13.71 1.92 2.00
C GLY A 121 -13.51 2.62 3.33
N TRP A 122 -12.88 1.96 4.30
CA TRP A 122 -12.67 2.55 5.60
C TRP A 122 -11.63 3.68 5.59
N GLY A 123 -10.65 3.66 4.67
CA GLY A 123 -9.74 4.79 4.45
C GLY A 123 -10.49 6.03 3.95
N GLY A 124 -11.45 5.85 3.01
CA GLY A 124 -12.32 6.92 2.53
C GLY A 124 -13.22 7.48 3.64
N ARG A 125 -13.75 6.62 4.52
CA ARG A 125 -14.52 7.08 5.69
C ARG A 125 -13.68 7.89 6.67
N LEU A 126 -12.41 7.53 6.87
CA LEU A 126 -11.48 8.36 7.66
C LEU A 126 -11.22 9.70 6.98
N ALA A 127 -11.12 9.72 5.65
CA ALA A 127 -11.00 10.96 4.89
C ALA A 127 -12.26 11.82 5.02
N ASP A 128 -13.46 11.24 4.99
CA ASP A 128 -14.72 11.96 5.25
C ASP A 128 -14.71 12.64 6.63
N MET A 129 -14.22 11.96 7.65
CA MET A 129 -14.08 12.53 9.00
C MET A 129 -13.09 13.70 9.02
N ALA A 130 -11.95 13.59 8.31
CA ALA A 130 -10.98 14.68 8.21
C ALA A 130 -11.56 15.90 7.46
N ILE A 131 -12.38 15.68 6.44
CA ILE A 131 -13.10 16.73 5.69
C ILE A 131 -14.15 17.37 6.59
N ALA A 132 -14.99 16.59 7.24
CA ALA A 132 -16.06 17.09 8.11
C ALA A 132 -15.52 17.91 9.30
N SER A 133 -14.38 17.51 9.86
CA SER A 133 -13.69 18.23 10.94
C SER A 133 -12.91 19.46 10.46
N ARG A 134 -12.85 19.71 9.15
CA ARG A 134 -12.04 20.76 8.53
C ARG A 134 -10.57 20.70 8.93
N ALA A 135 -10.05 19.48 9.10
CA ALA A 135 -8.64 19.24 9.44
C ALA A 135 -7.68 19.71 8.33
N ASN A 136 -8.18 19.75 7.10
CA ASN A 136 -7.45 20.21 5.92
C ASN A 136 -8.10 21.47 5.35
N THR A 137 -7.31 22.46 4.96
CA THR A 137 -7.82 23.63 4.21
C THR A 137 -8.07 23.28 2.75
N ASN A 138 -7.36 22.27 2.22
CA ASN A 138 -7.62 21.70 0.90
C ASN A 138 -8.01 20.22 1.02
N ALA A 139 -9.29 19.93 0.90
CA ALA A 139 -9.83 18.58 1.02
C ALA A 139 -9.42 17.64 -0.14
N SER A 140 -9.02 18.19 -1.29
CA SER A 140 -8.76 17.40 -2.51
C SER A 140 -7.58 16.43 -2.37
N PHE A 141 -6.65 16.70 -1.46
CA PHE A 141 -5.48 15.86 -1.21
C PHE A 141 -5.57 15.08 0.11
N THR A 142 -6.78 14.88 0.64
CA THR A 142 -7.01 14.11 1.87
C THR A 142 -6.83 12.60 1.64
N ALA A 143 -7.30 12.09 0.50
CA ALA A 143 -7.19 10.69 0.11
C ALA A 143 -6.40 10.59 -1.21
N VAL A 144 -5.24 9.92 -1.20
CA VAL A 144 -4.33 9.88 -2.36
C VAL A 144 -3.90 8.46 -2.68
N SER A 145 -4.11 8.04 -3.92
CA SER A 145 -3.63 6.76 -4.43
C SER A 145 -2.45 6.95 -5.39
N VAL A 146 -1.38 6.19 -5.18
CA VAL A 146 -0.25 6.10 -6.12
C VAL A 146 -0.33 4.81 -6.95
N SER A 147 -1.36 3.99 -6.73
CA SER A 147 -1.54 2.69 -7.38
C SER A 147 -2.92 2.54 -8.05
N GLY A 148 -3.40 3.59 -8.70
CA GLY A 148 -4.69 3.58 -9.39
C GLY A 148 -5.89 3.68 -8.45
N ASN A 149 -7.08 3.42 -8.97
CA ASN A 149 -8.31 3.52 -8.21
C ASN A 149 -8.46 2.34 -7.24
N THR A 150 -8.95 2.63 -6.03
CA THR A 150 -9.18 1.62 -5.00
C THR A 150 -10.43 1.98 -4.18
N VAL A 151 -11.21 0.96 -3.82
CA VAL A 151 -12.36 1.16 -2.92
C VAL A 151 -11.91 1.65 -1.53
N TYR A 152 -10.70 1.31 -1.10
CA TYR A 152 -10.13 1.72 0.18
C TYR A 152 -10.24 3.23 0.41
N LEU A 153 -9.99 4.05 -0.62
CA LEU A 153 -9.98 5.51 -0.53
C LEU A 153 -11.32 6.17 -0.87
N ASN A 154 -12.34 5.41 -1.27
CA ASN A 154 -13.64 5.96 -1.58
C ASN A 154 -14.41 6.23 -0.29
N GLY A 155 -14.74 7.49 -0.05
CA GLY A 155 -15.64 7.95 0.98
C GLY A 155 -17.00 8.39 0.41
N GLN A 156 -17.86 8.89 1.26
CA GLN A 156 -19.11 9.51 0.86
C GLN A 156 -18.86 10.89 0.22
N GLU A 157 -17.96 11.67 0.81
CA GLU A 157 -17.51 12.99 0.36
C GLU A 157 -16.10 12.91 -0.25
N ALA A 158 -15.23 12.08 0.31
CA ALA A 158 -13.86 11.91 -0.13
C ALA A 158 -13.80 11.10 -1.42
N THR A 159 -13.06 11.62 -2.38
CA THR A 159 -12.71 10.93 -3.61
C THR A 159 -11.19 10.78 -3.66
N GLY A 160 -10.70 9.58 -3.96
CA GLY A 160 -9.27 9.33 -4.08
C GLY A 160 -8.64 10.17 -5.21
N PHE A 161 -7.64 10.97 -4.88
CA PHE A 161 -6.80 11.65 -5.87
C PHE A 161 -5.77 10.67 -6.41
N SER A 162 -5.67 10.52 -7.74
CA SER A 162 -4.67 9.65 -8.36
C SER A 162 -3.39 10.42 -8.64
N LEU A 163 -2.28 9.95 -8.08
CA LEU A 163 -0.95 10.53 -8.21
C LEU A 163 -0.05 9.61 -9.04
N GLY A 164 0.63 10.13 -10.04
CA GLY A 164 1.69 9.42 -10.74
C GLY A 164 2.99 9.33 -9.93
N LEU A 165 3.85 8.36 -10.24
CA LEU A 165 5.15 8.17 -9.56
C LEU A 165 6.04 9.42 -9.60
N ASN A 166 5.95 10.18 -10.68
CA ASN A 166 6.75 11.40 -10.90
C ASN A 166 6.02 12.70 -10.53
N GLY A 167 4.83 12.59 -9.95
CA GLY A 167 3.97 13.73 -9.64
C GLY A 167 2.66 13.72 -10.42
N PRO A 168 1.99 14.86 -10.56
CA PRO A 168 0.72 14.97 -11.26
C PRO A 168 0.85 14.58 -12.73
N THR A 169 -0.20 13.97 -13.27
CA THR A 169 -0.23 13.58 -14.68
C THR A 169 -0.35 14.82 -15.55
N GLN A 170 0.63 15.06 -16.39
CA GLN A 170 0.58 16.16 -17.35
C GLN A 170 -0.47 15.94 -18.43
N ILE A 171 -1.25 16.96 -18.71
CA ILE A 171 -2.18 16.98 -19.85
C ILE A 171 -1.41 17.48 -21.07
N ARG A 172 -0.86 16.55 -21.85
CA ARG A 172 0.04 16.86 -22.99
C ARG A 172 -0.52 17.92 -23.93
N ALA A 173 -1.83 17.96 -24.14
CA ALA A 173 -2.47 18.90 -25.01
C ALA A 173 -2.41 20.35 -24.49
N ILE A 174 -2.26 20.54 -23.18
CA ILE A 174 -2.24 21.85 -22.53
C ILE A 174 -0.83 22.22 -22.08
N ASP A 175 -0.07 21.23 -21.56
CA ASP A 175 1.19 21.48 -20.87
C ASP A 175 2.41 21.38 -21.83
N ARG A 176 2.23 20.92 -23.07
CA ARG A 176 3.30 20.80 -24.06
C ARG A 176 3.29 21.97 -25.06
N PRO A 177 4.24 22.91 -24.97
CA PRO A 177 4.40 23.91 -26.00
C PRO A 177 4.79 23.26 -27.33
N GLY A 178 4.28 23.81 -28.44
CA GLY A 178 4.59 23.32 -29.77
C GLY A 178 3.89 22.03 -30.19
N LEU A 179 2.83 21.62 -29.53
CA LEU A 179 2.01 20.47 -29.94
C LEU A 179 1.51 20.66 -31.38
N TYR A 180 1.73 19.67 -32.23
CA TYR A 180 1.45 19.74 -33.69
C TYR A 180 2.08 20.96 -34.37
N ASN A 181 3.27 21.37 -33.95
CA ASN A 181 3.98 22.58 -34.45
C ASN A 181 3.24 23.92 -34.25
N SER A 182 2.24 23.94 -33.36
CA SER A 182 1.47 25.14 -33.00
C SER A 182 1.80 25.62 -31.60
N GLN A 183 2.23 26.85 -31.45
CA GLN A 183 2.42 27.49 -30.14
C GLN A 183 1.10 27.95 -29.54
N ALA A 184 0.09 28.21 -30.35
CA ALA A 184 -1.21 28.70 -29.91
C ALA A 184 -2.18 27.58 -29.48
N LEU A 185 -2.01 26.36 -30.05
CA LEU A 185 -2.95 25.25 -29.84
C LEU A 185 -3.14 24.85 -28.36
N PRO A 186 -2.09 24.74 -27.53
CA PRO A 186 -2.26 24.44 -26.11
C PRO A 186 -3.13 25.45 -25.36
N GLY A 187 -2.95 26.75 -25.65
CA GLY A 187 -3.79 27.81 -25.09
C GLY A 187 -5.24 27.67 -25.53
N GLN A 188 -5.50 27.46 -26.82
CA GLN A 188 -6.86 27.28 -27.34
C GLN A 188 -7.56 26.06 -26.75
N ILE A 189 -6.85 24.94 -26.58
CA ILE A 189 -7.39 23.73 -25.93
C ILE A 189 -7.66 24.03 -24.44
N SER A 190 -6.73 24.71 -23.78
CA SER A 190 -6.91 25.13 -22.37
C SER A 190 -8.16 25.99 -22.21
N ASP A 191 -8.34 26.98 -23.06
CA ASP A 191 -9.51 27.87 -23.04
C ASP A 191 -10.80 27.09 -23.30
N LEU A 192 -10.79 26.17 -24.28
CA LEU A 192 -11.94 25.33 -24.59
C LEU A 192 -12.37 24.44 -23.41
N VAL A 193 -11.44 23.79 -22.72
CA VAL A 193 -11.74 22.83 -21.64
C VAL A 193 -11.96 23.49 -20.28
N GLN A 194 -11.48 24.74 -20.11
CA GLN A 194 -11.61 25.51 -18.88
C GLN A 194 -12.64 26.64 -18.98
N ASP A 195 -13.40 26.70 -20.07
CA ASP A 195 -14.33 27.79 -20.36
C ASP A 195 -15.15 28.23 -19.12
N VAL A 196 -15.40 29.53 -19.06
CA VAL A 196 -16.07 30.13 -17.91
C VAL A 196 -17.47 29.52 -17.76
N PRO A 197 -17.87 29.07 -16.57
CA PRO A 197 -19.09 28.28 -16.36
C PRO A 197 -20.38 28.95 -16.91
N ASN A 198 -20.39 30.25 -17.09
CA ASN A 198 -21.54 31.00 -17.54
C ASN A 198 -21.62 31.19 -19.06
N ALA A 199 -20.58 30.81 -19.81
CA ALA A 199 -20.57 30.95 -21.28
C ALA A 199 -21.29 29.79 -21.99
N ARG A 200 -21.52 28.66 -21.29
CA ARG A 200 -22.19 27.47 -21.84
C ARG A 200 -23.64 27.38 -21.35
N VAL A 201 -24.56 27.17 -22.27
CA VAL A 201 -25.99 27.05 -21.97
C VAL A 201 -26.34 25.67 -21.44
N ASN A 202 -25.65 24.63 -21.92
CA ASN A 202 -25.89 23.23 -21.51
C ASN A 202 -25.30 22.93 -20.13
N LEU A 203 -26.12 22.39 -19.22
CA LEU A 203 -25.74 22.08 -17.85
C LEU A 203 -24.57 21.05 -17.79
N PHE A 204 -24.64 19.99 -18.60
CA PHE A 204 -23.59 18.98 -18.62
C PHE A 204 -22.26 19.54 -19.15
N GLU A 205 -22.27 20.38 -20.16
CA GLU A 205 -21.06 21.05 -20.64
C GLU A 205 -20.43 21.94 -19.56
N ARG A 206 -21.23 22.66 -18.78
CA ARG A 206 -20.74 23.47 -17.65
C ARG A 206 -20.13 22.62 -16.57
N ASP A 207 -20.75 21.50 -16.22
CA ASP A 207 -20.22 20.58 -15.21
C ASP A 207 -18.90 19.97 -15.67
N VAL A 208 -18.80 19.51 -16.91
CA VAL A 208 -17.57 18.98 -17.49
C VAL A 208 -16.46 20.03 -17.48
N ALA A 209 -16.74 21.25 -17.95
CA ALA A 209 -15.76 22.35 -17.94
C ALA A 209 -15.30 22.72 -16.52
N THR A 210 -16.21 22.68 -15.56
CA THR A 210 -15.92 22.94 -14.13
C THR A 210 -15.00 21.86 -13.56
N ILE A 211 -15.28 20.58 -13.83
CA ILE A 211 -14.46 19.44 -13.39
C ILE A 211 -13.07 19.51 -14.02
N HIS A 212 -12.98 19.77 -15.33
CA HIS A 212 -11.69 19.91 -16.02
C HIS A 212 -10.86 21.06 -15.45
N ARG A 213 -11.43 22.23 -15.26
CA ARG A 213 -10.75 23.39 -14.69
C ARG A 213 -10.22 23.08 -13.29
N ARG A 214 -11.08 22.51 -12.43
CA ARG A 214 -10.66 22.09 -11.08
C ARG A 214 -9.50 21.10 -11.12
N SER A 215 -9.55 20.10 -11.99
CA SER A 215 -8.52 19.10 -12.16
C SER A 215 -7.19 19.71 -12.61
N ILE A 216 -7.22 20.61 -13.61
CA ILE A 216 -6.04 21.31 -14.11
C ILE A 216 -5.43 22.20 -13.02
N THR A 217 -6.25 22.95 -12.29
CA THR A 217 -5.77 23.79 -11.18
C THR A 217 -5.11 22.95 -10.10
N LEU A 218 -5.76 21.87 -9.64
CA LEU A 218 -5.21 20.96 -8.63
C LEU A 218 -3.88 20.33 -9.07
N ASN A 219 -3.77 19.94 -10.34
CA ASN A 219 -2.52 19.40 -10.86
C ASN A 219 -1.39 20.44 -10.86
N ARG A 220 -1.67 21.69 -11.25
CA ARG A 220 -0.67 22.76 -11.22
C ARG A 220 -0.25 23.14 -9.80
N ASP A 221 -1.20 23.23 -8.87
CA ASP A 221 -0.94 23.51 -7.46
C ASP A 221 -0.06 22.40 -6.86
N LEU A 222 -0.35 21.15 -7.18
CA LEU A 222 0.43 20.01 -6.74
C LEU A 222 1.83 20.01 -7.34
N GLU A 223 1.97 20.26 -8.65
CA GLU A 223 3.27 20.35 -9.31
C GLU A 223 4.14 21.45 -8.69
N ALA A 224 3.57 22.62 -8.46
CA ALA A 224 4.26 23.73 -7.82
C ALA A 224 4.69 23.38 -6.38
N ALA A 225 3.78 22.76 -5.60
CA ALA A 225 4.07 22.35 -4.24
C ALA A 225 5.17 21.28 -4.15
N LEU A 226 5.16 20.29 -5.05
CA LEU A 226 6.18 19.23 -5.09
C LEU A 226 7.53 19.75 -5.60
N SER A 227 7.53 20.66 -6.57
CA SER A 227 8.75 21.26 -7.13
C SER A 227 9.45 22.22 -6.16
N ALA A 228 8.72 22.77 -5.22
CA ALA A 228 9.27 23.64 -4.16
C ALA A 228 9.97 22.86 -3.03
N GLN A 229 9.81 21.54 -2.97
CA GLN A 229 10.45 20.73 -1.92
C GLN A 229 11.91 20.42 -2.26
N ALA A 230 12.77 20.45 -1.26
CA ALA A 230 14.12 19.95 -1.40
C ALA A 230 14.13 18.44 -1.72
N PRO A 231 15.07 17.97 -2.53
CA PRO A 231 15.27 16.54 -2.74
C PRO A 231 15.59 15.84 -1.40
N PHE A 232 15.09 14.60 -1.24
CA PHE A 232 15.47 13.78 -0.10
C PHE A 232 16.96 13.42 -0.13
N THR A 233 17.59 13.40 1.04
CA THR A 233 18.90 12.77 1.25
C THR A 233 18.73 11.25 1.38
N THR A 234 17.59 10.79 1.85
CA THR A 234 17.21 9.38 1.90
C THR A 234 17.18 8.78 0.48
N VAL A 235 17.95 7.71 0.28
CA VAL A 235 18.01 6.98 -1.00
C VAL A 235 16.93 5.91 -1.04
N PHE A 236 15.99 6.07 -1.95
CA PHE A 236 14.96 5.05 -2.22
C PHE A 236 15.48 4.02 -3.23
N PRO A 237 15.20 2.71 -3.01
CA PRO A 237 15.41 1.69 -4.03
C PRO A 237 14.66 1.98 -5.32
N THR A 238 15.10 1.40 -6.44
CA THR A 238 14.49 1.61 -7.76
C THR A 238 13.25 0.76 -8.04
N SER A 239 12.79 -0.05 -7.07
CA SER A 239 11.59 -0.87 -7.23
C SER A 239 10.31 -0.03 -7.32
N GLY A 240 9.30 -0.55 -8.02
CA GLY A 240 8.03 0.14 -8.19
C GLY A 240 7.36 0.52 -6.86
N LEU A 241 7.43 -0.36 -5.84
CA LEU A 241 6.90 -0.06 -4.50
C LEU A 241 7.68 1.08 -3.84
N ALA A 242 9.01 1.08 -3.93
CA ALA A 242 9.82 2.15 -3.36
C ALA A 242 9.56 3.50 -4.05
N GLN A 243 9.35 3.52 -5.36
CA GLN A 243 8.96 4.72 -6.09
C GLN A 243 7.57 5.23 -5.67
N GLN A 244 6.59 4.33 -5.44
CA GLN A 244 5.29 4.71 -4.89
C GLN A 244 5.45 5.34 -3.50
N MET A 245 6.22 4.73 -2.62
CA MET A 245 6.48 5.24 -1.27
C MET A 245 7.25 6.57 -1.30
N GLN A 246 8.17 6.76 -2.25
CA GLN A 246 8.84 8.04 -2.46
C GLN A 246 7.87 9.14 -2.89
N ALA A 247 6.91 8.82 -3.77
CA ALA A 247 5.88 9.77 -4.16
C ALA A 247 5.00 10.17 -2.96
N VAL A 248 4.64 9.21 -2.08
CA VAL A 248 3.95 9.51 -0.81
C VAL A 248 4.81 10.41 0.09
N ALA A 249 6.09 10.10 0.27
CA ALA A 249 6.99 10.92 1.09
C ALA A 249 7.08 12.38 0.57
N ARG A 250 7.12 12.57 -0.75
CA ARG A 250 7.09 13.90 -1.38
C ARG A 250 5.78 14.64 -1.10
N MET A 251 4.63 13.94 -1.12
CA MET A 251 3.36 14.54 -0.72
C MET A 251 3.34 14.98 0.74
N ILE A 252 3.89 14.15 1.63
CA ILE A 252 4.02 14.48 3.06
C ILE A 252 4.96 15.69 3.25
N ALA A 253 6.06 15.79 2.50
CA ALA A 253 6.94 16.95 2.51
C ALA A 253 6.18 18.23 2.13
N ALA A 254 5.33 18.16 1.12
CA ALA A 254 4.56 19.29 0.61
C ALA A 254 3.28 19.62 1.43
N ARG A 255 3.00 18.91 2.51
CA ARG A 255 1.74 19.00 3.27
C ARG A 255 1.33 20.41 3.66
N SER A 256 2.28 21.22 4.12
CA SER A 256 2.00 22.60 4.55
C SER A 256 1.59 23.48 3.36
N THR A 257 2.32 23.38 2.24
CA THR A 257 2.01 24.12 1.01
C THR A 257 0.66 23.70 0.43
N LEU A 258 0.33 22.39 0.53
CA LEU A 258 -0.94 21.83 0.06
C LEU A 258 -2.12 22.11 1.03
N GLY A 259 -1.86 22.63 2.22
CA GLY A 259 -2.89 22.91 3.22
C GLY A 259 -3.51 21.66 3.81
N VAL A 260 -2.71 20.59 4.00
CA VAL A 260 -3.19 19.31 4.52
C VAL A 260 -2.44 18.91 5.80
N SER A 261 -3.19 18.46 6.80
CA SER A 261 -2.68 17.95 8.07
C SER A 261 -3.09 16.50 8.33
N ARG A 262 -4.07 15.99 7.60
CA ARG A 262 -4.54 14.60 7.67
C ARG A 262 -4.65 14.05 6.27
N GLN A 263 -3.91 12.98 5.99
CA GLN A 263 -3.88 12.35 4.67
C GLN A 263 -3.93 10.84 4.80
N ILE A 264 -4.64 10.19 3.90
CA ILE A 264 -4.70 8.74 3.76
C ILE A 264 -4.14 8.38 2.39
N TYR A 265 -3.19 7.45 2.38
CA TYR A 265 -2.50 7.02 1.18
C TYR A 265 -2.75 5.56 0.87
N PHE A 266 -2.72 5.24 -0.41
CA PHE A 266 -2.74 3.86 -0.89
C PHE A 266 -1.60 3.62 -1.88
N VAL A 267 -0.84 2.56 -1.60
CA VAL A 267 0.19 2.01 -2.49
C VAL A 267 -0.02 0.51 -2.58
N SER A 268 0.40 -0.14 -3.65
CA SER A 268 0.25 -1.58 -3.79
C SER A 268 1.44 -2.25 -4.45
N THR A 269 1.61 -3.52 -4.15
CA THR A 269 2.57 -4.42 -4.79
C THR A 269 1.93 -5.79 -4.91
N GLY A 270 2.26 -6.53 -5.97
CA GLY A 270 1.72 -7.85 -6.26
C GLY A 270 2.78 -8.93 -6.35
N GLY A 271 2.38 -10.11 -6.87
CA GLY A 271 3.29 -11.22 -7.14
C GLY A 271 3.53 -12.16 -5.95
N TYR A 272 2.79 -11.99 -4.85
CA TYR A 272 2.96 -12.83 -3.66
C TYR A 272 2.24 -14.19 -3.76
N ASP A 273 1.31 -14.36 -4.66
CA ASP A 273 0.63 -15.63 -4.89
C ASP A 273 1.52 -16.58 -5.71
N THR A 274 2.49 -17.18 -5.04
CA THR A 274 3.55 -17.98 -5.64
C THR A 274 3.23 -19.48 -5.55
N HIS A 275 2.39 -19.96 -6.45
CA HIS A 275 2.06 -21.39 -6.60
C HIS A 275 3.26 -22.22 -7.07
N SER A 276 4.23 -21.60 -7.72
CA SER A 276 5.50 -22.19 -8.17
C SER A 276 6.66 -21.22 -8.02
N SER A 277 7.88 -21.70 -8.07
CA SER A 277 9.12 -20.91 -7.94
C SER A 277 9.09 -19.96 -6.73
N GLN A 278 8.50 -20.41 -5.63
CA GLN A 278 8.24 -19.56 -4.47
C GLN A 278 9.54 -19.09 -3.82
N ALA A 279 10.55 -19.95 -3.72
CA ALA A 279 11.75 -19.62 -2.97
C ALA A 279 12.50 -18.39 -3.54
N PRO A 280 12.83 -18.31 -4.84
CA PRO A 280 13.46 -17.12 -5.40
C PRO A 280 12.51 -15.93 -5.44
N THR A 281 11.26 -16.13 -5.86
CA THR A 281 10.29 -15.04 -6.04
C THR A 281 9.96 -14.35 -4.73
N LEU A 282 9.60 -15.10 -3.69
CA LEU A 282 9.21 -14.53 -2.41
C LEU A 282 10.39 -13.86 -1.69
N THR A 283 11.60 -14.36 -1.85
CA THR A 283 12.79 -13.71 -1.30
C THR A 283 13.02 -12.34 -1.94
N GLY A 284 12.89 -12.23 -3.26
CA GLY A 284 12.98 -10.95 -3.98
C GLY A 284 11.88 -9.96 -3.56
N LEU A 285 10.64 -10.43 -3.42
CA LEU A 285 9.51 -9.62 -2.96
C LEU A 285 9.71 -9.12 -1.52
N HIS A 286 10.22 -9.96 -0.62
CA HIS A 286 10.54 -9.55 0.74
C HIS A 286 11.65 -8.50 0.79
N THR A 287 12.70 -8.66 -0.03
CA THR A 287 13.78 -7.67 -0.13
C THR A 287 13.24 -6.33 -0.64
N THR A 288 12.39 -6.36 -1.66
CA THR A 288 11.73 -5.18 -2.22
C THR A 288 10.86 -4.47 -1.17
N LEU A 289 10.03 -5.22 -0.47
CA LEU A 289 9.16 -4.69 0.59
C LEU A 289 9.98 -4.05 1.71
N ALA A 290 10.97 -4.79 2.23
CA ALA A 290 11.80 -4.34 3.34
C ALA A 290 12.59 -3.07 3.00
N GLY A 291 13.19 -3.03 1.81
CA GLY A 291 13.92 -1.85 1.34
C GLY A 291 13.02 -0.63 1.14
N ALA A 292 11.83 -0.82 0.57
CA ALA A 292 10.88 0.27 0.36
C ALA A 292 10.34 0.84 1.69
N MET A 293 9.93 -0.03 2.62
CA MET A 293 9.43 0.39 3.94
C MET A 293 10.52 1.06 4.77
N ARG A 294 11.75 0.56 4.72
CA ARG A 294 12.88 1.17 5.42
C ARG A 294 13.18 2.56 4.88
N ALA A 295 13.30 2.73 3.58
CA ALA A 295 13.54 4.03 2.96
C ALA A 295 12.40 5.03 3.27
N PHE A 296 11.15 4.55 3.28
CA PHE A 296 10.01 5.38 3.65
C PHE A 296 10.09 5.84 5.11
N TYR A 297 10.42 4.93 6.05
CA TYR A 297 10.63 5.30 7.44
C TYR A 297 11.76 6.34 7.57
N ASP A 298 12.91 6.12 6.94
CA ASP A 298 14.04 7.05 6.98
C ASP A 298 13.66 8.43 6.42
N ALA A 299 12.85 8.48 5.35
CA ALA A 299 12.32 9.74 4.83
C ALA A 299 11.35 10.44 5.81
N THR A 300 10.54 9.69 6.56
CA THR A 300 9.71 10.30 7.61
C THR A 300 10.52 10.86 8.76
N VAL A 301 11.65 10.22 9.09
CA VAL A 301 12.63 10.74 10.08
C VAL A 301 13.29 12.01 9.53
N GLU A 302 13.73 12.04 8.27
CA GLU A 302 14.28 13.22 7.61
C GLU A 302 13.31 14.41 7.63
N LEU A 303 12.01 14.14 7.51
CA LEU A 303 10.95 15.16 7.58
C LEU A 303 10.53 15.51 9.01
N GLY A 304 11.04 14.82 10.04
CA GLY A 304 10.65 15.00 11.44
C GLY A 304 9.22 14.60 11.78
N VAL A 305 8.63 13.68 11.02
CA VAL A 305 7.21 13.24 11.15
C VAL A 305 7.06 11.74 11.41
N GLN A 306 8.12 11.05 11.77
CA GLN A 306 8.11 9.60 11.99
C GLN A 306 7.09 9.13 13.04
N ASN A 307 6.71 9.99 13.97
CA ASN A 307 5.69 9.70 14.99
C ASN A 307 4.26 10.08 14.57
N ASP A 308 4.11 10.77 13.43
CA ASP A 308 2.83 11.24 12.89
C ASP A 308 2.37 10.40 11.70
N VAL A 309 3.22 9.48 11.23
CA VAL A 309 2.95 8.62 10.07
C VAL A 309 2.87 7.17 10.49
N THR A 310 1.73 6.54 10.19
CA THR A 310 1.55 5.09 10.35
C THR A 310 1.44 4.44 8.98
N ALA A 311 2.37 3.53 8.68
CA ALA A 311 2.30 2.67 7.50
C ALA A 311 2.00 1.24 7.91
N PHE A 312 1.13 0.55 7.18
CA PHE A 312 0.83 -0.85 7.42
C PHE A 312 0.70 -1.62 6.11
N THR A 313 0.94 -2.92 6.18
CA THR A 313 0.69 -3.84 5.08
C THR A 313 -0.53 -4.69 5.39
N ALA A 314 -1.32 -4.99 4.37
CA ALA A 314 -2.40 -5.96 4.45
C ALA A 314 -2.30 -6.91 3.26
N SER A 315 -2.58 -8.19 3.50
CA SER A 315 -2.58 -9.24 2.48
C SER A 315 -3.99 -9.78 2.33
N ASP A 316 -4.34 -10.18 1.12
CA ASP A 316 -5.64 -10.76 0.79
C ASP A 316 -5.71 -12.28 1.03
N PHE A 317 -4.57 -12.92 1.33
CA PHE A 317 -4.56 -14.34 1.67
C PHE A 317 -3.47 -14.71 2.68
N GLY A 318 -3.64 -15.84 3.34
CA GLY A 318 -2.63 -16.54 4.13
C GLY A 318 -2.20 -17.83 3.44
N ARG A 319 -0.92 -18.19 3.54
CA ARG A 319 -0.40 -19.38 2.86
C ARG A 319 -0.77 -20.65 3.58
N THR A 320 -1.07 -21.70 2.80
CA THR A 320 -1.20 -23.07 3.31
C THR A 320 0.12 -23.57 3.89
N LEU A 321 0.07 -24.47 4.87
CA LEU A 321 1.24 -25.14 5.39
C LEU A 321 1.74 -26.23 4.43
N ALA A 322 0.84 -26.85 3.67
CA ALA A 322 1.20 -27.88 2.67
C ALA A 322 1.90 -27.24 1.46
N VAL A 323 2.82 -27.99 0.89
CA VAL A 323 3.54 -27.63 -0.33
C VAL A 323 2.84 -28.28 -1.52
N ASN A 324 2.70 -27.56 -2.62
CA ASN A 324 2.24 -28.07 -3.91
C ASN A 324 3.36 -27.95 -4.96
N GLY A 325 4.30 -28.89 -4.97
CA GLY A 325 5.49 -28.79 -5.82
C GLY A 325 6.54 -27.86 -5.21
N ASP A 326 6.91 -26.77 -5.91
CA ASP A 326 7.88 -25.74 -5.51
C ASP A 326 7.25 -24.42 -5.03
N GLY A 327 5.96 -24.49 -4.66
CA GLY A 327 5.21 -23.36 -4.13
C GLY A 327 4.19 -23.77 -3.06
N THR A 328 3.30 -22.84 -2.73
CA THR A 328 2.18 -23.06 -1.81
C THR A 328 1.00 -22.19 -2.24
N ASP A 329 -0.18 -22.66 -1.95
CA ASP A 329 -1.41 -21.85 -2.12
C ASP A 329 -1.58 -20.84 -0.99
#